data_c4b7b7c7049c1301de159d6c3201d560
#
_entry.id   c4b7b7c7049c1301de159d6c3201d560
#
_cell.length_a   1.000
_cell.length_b   1.000
_cell.length_c   1.000
_cell.angle_alpha   90.00
_cell.angle_beta   90.00
_cell.angle_gamma   90.00
#
_symmetry.space_group_name_H-M   'P 1'
#
loop_
_entity.id
_entity.type
_entity.pdbx_description
1 polymer ?
#
loop_
_entity_poly.entity_id
_entity_poly.type
_entity_poly.pdbx_seq_one_letter_code
_entity_poly.pdbx_strand_id
1 'polypeptide(L)'
;EMCIRDSIDIWATWCGPCQREIPHLQKLEEKYHGKDIYFVSISCDNNKKAWENRVRAGLKGIQLHFVNGDTFMNDYMIKGIPRFILLDKEGKIISVDMSRPSDPKTIAKLDELLN
;
A
#
# COMPACT_ATOMS: atom_id res chain seq x y z
N GLU A 1 -2.08 -22.87 -6.95
CA GLU A 1 -2.74 -22.00 -6.00
C GLU A 1 -1.89 -20.79 -5.70
N MET A 2 -2.35 -19.65 -6.13
CA MET A 2 -1.64 -18.39 -5.89
C MET A 2 -2.01 -17.81 -4.54
N CYS A 3 -1.00 -17.47 -3.78
CA CYS A 3 -1.18 -16.82 -2.49
C CYS A 3 -0.48 -15.49 -2.48
N ILE A 4 -1.19 -14.48 -2.02
CA ILE A 4 -0.66 -13.15 -1.81
C ILE A 4 -0.39 -12.99 -0.31
N ARG A 5 0.68 -12.29 0.03
CA ARG A 5 1.00 -12.01 1.43
C ARG A 5 0.86 -10.54 1.75
N ASP A 6 1.44 -9.69 0.92
CA ASP A 6 1.52 -8.26 1.22
C ASP A 6 0.94 -7.42 0.10
N SER A 7 0.07 -6.49 0.47
CA SER A 7 -0.34 -5.39 -0.37
C SER A 7 0.33 -4.14 0.17
N ILE A 8 1.30 -3.62 -0.57
CA ILE A 8 2.11 -2.48 -0.14
C ILE A 8 1.66 -1.24 -0.87
N ASP A 9 1.36 -0.16 -0.14
CA ASP A 9 1.10 1.13 -0.75
C ASP A 9 2.20 2.12 -0.38
N ILE A 10 2.72 2.80 -1.39
CA ILE A 10 3.73 3.85 -1.23
C ILE A 10 2.98 5.18 -1.33
N TRP A 11 3.13 6.02 -0.31
CA TRP A 11 2.35 7.25 -0.21
C TRP A 11 3.13 8.34 0.53
N ALA A 12 2.53 9.53 0.63
CA ALA A 12 3.06 10.60 1.44
C ALA A 12 1.91 11.48 1.92
N THR A 13 2.10 12.17 3.05
CA THR A 13 1.06 13.02 3.64
C THR A 13 0.70 14.19 2.74
N TRP A 14 1.65 14.68 1.95
CA TRP A 14 1.45 15.80 1.02
C TRP A 14 0.80 15.40 -0.30
N CYS A 15 0.60 14.11 -0.53
CA CYS A 15 0.09 13.60 -1.79
C CYS A 15 -1.44 13.56 -1.78
N GLY A 16 -2.08 14.45 -2.53
CA GLY A 16 -3.54 14.52 -2.62
C GLY A 16 -4.19 13.23 -3.10
N PRO A 17 -3.75 12.66 -4.24
CA PRO A 17 -4.30 11.38 -4.70
C PRO A 17 -4.14 10.26 -3.68
N CYS A 18 -3.02 10.23 -2.94
CA CYS A 18 -2.81 9.26 -1.89
C CYS A 18 -3.85 9.37 -0.78
N GLN A 19 -4.13 10.60 -0.34
CA GLN A 19 -5.12 10.86 0.69
C GLN A 19 -6.53 10.44 0.24
N ARG A 20 -6.84 10.65 -1.03
CA ARG A 20 -8.14 10.24 -1.57
C ARG A 20 -8.33 8.73 -1.63
N GLU A 21 -7.24 7.97 -1.74
CA GLU A 21 -7.30 6.51 -1.77
C GLU A 21 -7.39 5.87 -0.38
N ILE A 22 -7.06 6.59 0.68
CA ILE A 22 -7.07 6.03 2.04
C ILE A 22 -8.42 5.44 2.44
N PRO A 23 -9.58 6.10 2.23
CA PRO A 23 -10.86 5.49 2.59
C PRO A 23 -11.13 4.19 1.84
N HIS A 24 -10.74 4.13 0.58
CA HIS A 24 -10.90 2.93 -0.24
C HIS A 24 -9.98 1.80 0.25
N LEU A 25 -8.75 2.15 0.62
CA LEU A 25 -7.79 1.20 1.17
C LEU A 25 -8.31 0.62 2.50
N GLN A 26 -8.87 1.46 3.35
CA GLN A 26 -9.46 1.02 4.62
C GLN A 26 -10.61 0.04 4.41
N LYS A 27 -11.42 0.26 3.36
CA LYS A 27 -12.48 -0.67 3.00
C LYS A 27 -11.93 -2.02 2.56
N LEU A 28 -10.81 -2.02 1.82
CA LEU A 28 -10.16 -3.26 1.44
C LEU A 28 -9.61 -4.01 2.66
N GLU A 29 -8.99 -3.29 3.58
CA GLU A 29 -8.48 -3.88 4.82
C GLU A 29 -9.60 -4.54 5.61
N GLU A 30 -10.76 -3.91 5.69
CA GLU A 30 -11.94 -4.43 6.36
C GLU A 30 -12.47 -5.68 5.64
N LYS A 31 -12.59 -5.60 4.32
CA LYS A 31 -13.12 -6.69 3.49
C LYS A 31 -12.28 -7.95 3.62
N TYR A 32 -10.96 -7.81 3.66
CA TYR A 32 -10.04 -8.94 3.69
C TYR A 32 -9.49 -9.25 5.08
N HIS A 33 -10.08 -8.68 6.12
CA HIS A 33 -9.72 -8.97 7.50
C HIS A 33 -9.87 -10.47 7.77
N GLY A 34 -8.84 -11.09 8.32
CA GLY A 34 -8.84 -12.52 8.57
C GLY A 34 -8.42 -13.38 7.38
N LYS A 35 -8.15 -12.79 6.22
CA LYS A 35 -7.57 -13.49 5.07
C LYS A 35 -6.05 -13.46 5.15
N ASP A 36 -5.40 -14.28 4.31
CA ASP A 36 -3.94 -14.37 4.28
C ASP A 36 -3.30 -13.21 3.53
N ILE A 37 -3.56 -11.99 3.99
CA ILE A 37 -2.97 -10.80 3.38
C ILE A 37 -2.68 -9.76 4.46
N TYR A 38 -1.51 -9.10 4.33
CA TYR A 38 -1.15 -7.96 5.15
C TYR A 38 -1.18 -6.70 4.30
N PHE A 39 -1.77 -5.64 4.84
CA PHE A 39 -1.75 -4.33 4.20
C PHE A 39 -0.65 -3.49 4.86
N VAL A 40 0.34 -3.12 4.06
CA VAL A 40 1.51 -2.38 4.54
C VAL A 40 1.58 -1.05 3.81
N SER A 41 1.54 0.04 4.57
CA SER A 41 1.65 1.39 4.01
C SER A 41 3.04 1.94 4.33
N ILE A 42 3.76 2.35 3.30
CA ILE A 42 5.12 2.87 3.46
C ILE A 42 5.15 4.31 3.01
N SER A 43 5.40 5.23 3.95
CA SER A 43 5.49 6.66 3.65
C SER A 43 6.87 7.03 3.12
N CYS A 44 6.89 7.80 2.05
CA CYS A 44 8.11 8.40 1.55
C CYS A 44 8.24 9.88 1.97
N ASP A 45 7.52 10.29 3.02
CA ASP A 45 7.63 11.64 3.55
C ASP A 45 9.05 11.95 4.01
N ASN A 46 9.53 13.13 3.66
CA ASN A 46 10.80 13.62 4.21
C ASN A 46 10.62 14.15 5.63
N ASN A 47 9.38 14.48 6.01
CA ASN A 47 9.06 14.98 7.33
C ASN A 47 8.42 13.85 8.15
N LYS A 48 9.23 13.21 9.00
CA LYS A 48 8.77 12.10 9.84
C LYS A 48 7.64 12.51 10.78
N LYS A 49 7.68 13.75 11.28
CA LYS A 49 6.67 14.26 12.20
C LYS A 49 5.30 14.35 11.52
N ALA A 50 5.27 14.79 10.27
CA ALA A 50 4.03 14.85 9.50
C ALA A 50 3.43 13.46 9.33
N TRP A 51 4.28 12.46 9.04
CA TRP A 51 3.84 11.07 8.93
C TRP A 51 3.29 10.55 10.27
N GLU A 52 4.02 10.77 11.37
CA GLU A 52 3.58 10.31 12.69
C GLU A 52 2.23 10.92 13.06
N ASN A 53 2.05 12.21 12.82
CA ASN A 53 0.79 12.90 13.12
C ASN A 53 -0.37 12.31 12.31
N ARG A 54 -0.16 12.00 11.05
CA ARG A 54 -1.21 11.41 10.21
C ARG A 54 -1.56 10.01 10.66
N VAL A 55 -0.57 9.19 11.03
CA VAL A 55 -0.82 7.85 11.56
C VAL A 55 -1.65 7.90 12.84
N ARG A 56 -1.32 8.82 13.74
CA ARG A 56 -2.07 9.01 14.98
C ARG A 56 -3.50 9.44 14.75
N ALA A 57 -3.76 10.17 13.65
CA ALA A 57 -5.10 10.62 13.31
C ALA A 57 -6.02 9.48 12.84
N GLY A 58 -5.49 8.28 12.68
CA GLY A 58 -6.29 7.09 12.44
C GLY A 58 -6.04 6.39 11.11
N LEU A 59 -4.84 5.84 10.95
CA LEU A 59 -4.54 4.92 9.86
C LEU A 59 -4.48 3.51 10.42
N LYS A 60 -4.99 2.56 9.64
CA LYS A 60 -5.01 1.14 9.99
C LYS A 60 -3.92 0.40 9.23
N GLY A 61 -3.73 -0.89 9.56
CA GLY A 61 -2.73 -1.72 8.94
C GLY A 61 -1.33 -1.43 9.48
N ILE A 62 -0.34 -1.97 8.81
CA ILE A 62 1.07 -1.80 9.19
C ILE A 62 1.57 -0.51 8.56
N GLN A 63 2.02 0.43 9.39
CA GLN A 63 2.47 1.75 8.94
C GLN A 63 3.98 1.86 9.12
N LEU A 64 4.70 2.03 8.01
CA LEU A 64 6.15 2.15 7.99
C LEU A 64 6.57 3.47 7.33
N HIS A 65 7.76 3.92 7.65
CA HIS A 65 8.32 5.15 7.11
C HIS A 65 9.74 4.92 6.60
N PHE A 66 10.03 5.37 5.37
CA PHE A 66 11.37 5.29 4.81
C PHE A 66 12.21 6.48 5.23
N VAL A 67 13.40 6.20 5.77
CA VAL A 67 14.39 7.24 6.11
C VAL A 67 14.96 7.86 4.82
N ASN A 68 15.17 7.04 3.79
CA ASN A 68 15.70 7.47 2.50
C ASN A 68 14.72 7.09 1.38
N GLY A 69 13.56 7.76 1.37
CA GLY A 69 12.51 7.48 0.41
C GLY A 69 12.95 7.60 -1.04
N ASP A 70 13.80 8.59 -1.34
CA ASP A 70 14.28 8.81 -2.71
C ASP A 70 15.09 7.61 -3.22
N THR A 71 15.95 7.04 -2.38
CA THR A 71 16.74 5.86 -2.75
C THR A 71 15.84 4.66 -3.03
N PHE A 72 14.87 4.43 -2.17
CA PHE A 72 13.91 3.34 -2.37
C PHE A 72 13.15 3.51 -3.68
N MET A 73 12.63 4.71 -3.92
CA MET A 73 11.84 4.98 -5.12
C MET A 73 12.67 4.80 -6.39
N ASN A 74 13.94 5.21 -6.36
CA ASN A 74 14.85 5.00 -7.49
C ASN A 74 15.15 3.52 -7.72
N ASP A 75 15.42 2.78 -6.66
CA ASP A 75 15.75 1.35 -6.74
C ASP A 75 14.60 0.53 -7.32
N TYR A 76 13.36 0.90 -7.02
CA TYR A 76 12.16 0.22 -7.53
C TYR A 76 11.55 0.93 -8.73
N MET A 77 12.25 1.93 -9.28
CA MET A 77 11.82 2.69 -10.45
C MET A 77 10.43 3.32 -10.27
N ILE A 78 10.13 3.74 -9.04
CA ILE A 78 8.88 4.39 -8.72
C ILE A 78 8.98 5.86 -9.04
N LYS A 79 8.24 6.32 -10.04
CA LYS A 79 8.31 7.72 -10.52
C LYS A 79 7.15 8.57 -10.03
N GLY A 80 6.17 7.96 -9.39
CA GLY A 80 5.01 8.70 -8.89
C GLY A 80 4.28 7.91 -7.83
N ILE A 81 3.55 8.62 -6.98
CA ILE A 81 2.71 8.02 -5.94
C ILE A 81 1.28 8.52 -6.13
N PRO A 82 0.24 7.80 -5.66
CA PRO A 82 0.35 6.52 -4.95
C PRO A 82 0.82 5.38 -5.84
N ARG A 83 1.50 4.41 -5.24
CA ARG A 83 1.95 3.22 -5.94
C ARG A 83 1.55 2.00 -5.11
N PHE A 84 1.00 0.98 -5.76
CA PHE A 84 0.52 -0.23 -5.09
C PHE A 84 1.27 -1.44 -5.61
N ILE A 85 1.83 -2.21 -4.69
CA ILE A 85 2.69 -3.36 -5.00
C ILE A 85 2.15 -4.59 -4.31
N LEU A 86 2.08 -5.72 -5.03
CA LEU A 86 1.67 -7.00 -4.45
C LEU A 86 2.85 -7.95 -4.37
N LEU A 87 2.99 -8.61 -3.22
CA LEU A 87 3.99 -9.64 -3.00
C LEU A 87 3.32 -10.97 -2.66
N ASP A 88 3.94 -12.08 -3.09
CA ASP A 88 3.46 -13.41 -2.74
C ASP A 88 4.02 -13.86 -1.37
N LYS A 89 3.70 -15.08 -0.95
CA LYS A 89 4.11 -15.61 0.35
C LYS A 89 5.62 -15.77 0.49
N GLU A 90 6.34 -15.83 -0.63
CA GLU A 90 7.79 -15.94 -0.63
C GLU A 90 8.48 -14.57 -0.71
N GLY A 91 7.70 -13.49 -0.73
CA GLY A 91 8.22 -12.14 -0.85
C GLY A 91 8.54 -11.73 -2.28
N LYS A 92 8.13 -12.53 -3.26
CA LYS A 92 8.36 -12.20 -4.67
C LYS A 92 7.28 -11.24 -5.17
N ILE A 93 7.65 -10.39 -6.12
CA ILE A 93 6.75 -9.39 -6.66
C ILE A 93 5.74 -10.04 -7.62
N ILE A 94 4.45 -9.89 -7.30
CA ILE A 94 3.36 -10.25 -8.21
C ILE A 94 3.10 -9.11 -9.16
N SER A 95 3.06 -7.88 -8.64
CA SER A 95 2.83 -6.67 -9.43
C SER A 95 3.52 -5.48 -8.77
N VAL A 96 4.23 -4.67 -9.57
CA VAL A 96 4.86 -3.43 -9.09
C VAL A 96 3.96 -2.21 -9.32
N ASP A 97 2.85 -2.39 -10.04
CA ASP A 97 1.96 -1.29 -10.39
C ASP A 97 0.52 -1.78 -10.42
N MET A 98 0.04 -2.18 -9.26
CA MET A 98 -1.33 -2.62 -9.09
C MET A 98 -2.28 -1.43 -9.22
N SER A 99 -3.49 -1.67 -9.71
CA SER A 99 -4.53 -0.63 -9.77
C SER A 99 -4.85 -0.08 -8.38
N ARG A 100 -5.42 1.13 -8.34
CA ARG A 100 -5.74 1.81 -7.08
C ARG A 100 -6.86 1.10 -6.33
N PRO A 101 -6.90 1.23 -4.98
CA PRO A 101 -7.99 0.64 -4.17
C PRO A 101 -9.39 1.04 -4.63
N SER A 102 -9.56 2.25 -5.17
CA SER A 102 -10.86 2.72 -5.67
C SER A 102 -11.26 2.06 -7.00
N ASP A 103 -10.33 1.42 -7.70
CA ASP A 103 -10.61 0.78 -8.98
C ASP A 103 -11.23 -0.59 -8.75
N PRO A 104 -12.40 -0.89 -9.38
CA PRO A 104 -13.01 -2.22 -9.24
C PRO A 104 -12.11 -3.37 -9.65
N LYS A 105 -11.14 -3.13 -10.53
CA LYS A 105 -10.16 -4.14 -10.93
C LYS A 105 -9.32 -4.63 -9.76
N THR A 106 -9.10 -3.78 -8.76
CA THR A 106 -8.31 -4.15 -7.58
C THR A 106 -9.02 -5.22 -6.77
N ILE A 107 -10.31 -5.05 -6.50
CA ILE A 107 -11.10 -6.06 -5.78
C ILE A 107 -11.12 -7.36 -6.56
N ALA A 108 -11.35 -7.29 -7.87
CA ALA A 108 -11.39 -8.48 -8.72
C ALA A 108 -10.06 -9.25 -8.66
N LYS A 109 -8.94 -8.54 -8.71
CA LYS A 109 -7.62 -9.16 -8.67
C LYS A 109 -7.33 -9.78 -7.30
N LEU A 110 -7.66 -9.07 -6.22
CA LEU A 110 -7.46 -9.61 -4.88
C LEU A 110 -8.33 -10.82 -4.61
N ASP A 111 -9.60 -10.79 -5.05
CA ASP A 111 -10.49 -11.94 -4.91
C ASP A 111 -9.93 -13.15 -5.66
N GLU A 112 -9.41 -12.95 -6.86
CA GLU A 112 -8.78 -14.01 -7.64
C GLU A 112 -7.59 -14.63 -6.90
N LEU A 113 -6.75 -13.79 -6.29
CA LEU A 113 -5.53 -14.26 -5.62
C LEU A 113 -5.79 -14.86 -4.26
N LEU A 114 -6.88 -14.48 -3.59
CA LEU A 114 -7.19 -14.96 -2.24
C LEU A 114 -8.17 -16.11 -2.18
N ASN A 115 -8.77 -16.46 -3.30
CA ASN A 115 -9.72 -17.58 -3.35
C ASN A 115 -9.04 -18.87 -3.83
#